data_57056e5ba0ea7e19b26cd6722982deb6
#
_entry.id   57056e5ba0ea7e19b26cd6722982deb6
#
_cell.length_a   1.000
_cell.length_b   1.000
_cell.length_c   1.000
_cell.angle_alpha   90.00
_cell.angle_beta   90.00
_cell.angle_gamma   90.00
#
_symmetry.space_group_name_H-M   'P 1'
#
loop_
_entity.id
_entity.type
_entity.pdbx_description
1 polymer ?
#
loop_
_entity_poly.entity_id
_entity_poly.type
_entity_poly.pdbx_seq_one_letter_code
_entity_poly.pdbx_strand_id
1 'polypeptide(L)'
;LPKMKSSLLFFICFIPLFVGFILPITELALWAFESKSSFFNQKFLQTSFNSISLAITAGLVTAILAVIINFSIRFKPSSFIKRLSSLLSIGYAVPGLILAVGMVQLLIYLDNNVLNSVDIVLTGSLFGLLLAYIIKTYALANSSVESGYESITSSMDDSSKLLGTSGWSMLIRVHSPLLRTSFLTAILLV
;
A
#
# COMPACT_ATOMS: atom_id res chain seq x y z
N LEU A 1 19.50 19.64 -31.17
CA LEU A 1 18.41 20.62 -31.03
C LEU A 1 19.03 22.00 -30.80
N PRO A 2 18.58 23.07 -31.46
CA PRO A 2 19.11 24.41 -31.22
C PRO A 2 18.87 24.77 -29.75
N LYS A 3 19.88 25.40 -29.10
CA LYS A 3 19.90 25.72 -27.65
C LYS A 3 18.59 26.38 -27.16
N MET A 4 17.97 27.20 -27.98
CA MET A 4 16.73 27.90 -27.71
C MET A 4 15.52 26.96 -27.56
N LYS A 5 15.42 25.88 -28.35
CA LYS A 5 14.35 24.87 -28.23
C LYS A 5 14.54 23.97 -27.00
N SER A 6 15.78 23.69 -26.63
CA SER A 6 16.12 22.94 -25.43
C SER A 6 15.73 23.71 -24.15
N SER A 7 16.01 25.02 -24.13
CA SER A 7 15.61 25.88 -23.00
C SER A 7 14.10 26.01 -22.86
N LEU A 8 13.39 26.15 -23.97
CA LEU A 8 11.92 26.22 -23.94
C LEU A 8 11.29 24.92 -23.38
N LEU A 9 11.80 23.76 -23.83
CA LEU A 9 11.34 22.46 -23.32
C LEU A 9 11.63 22.31 -21.83
N PHE A 10 12.79 22.78 -21.37
CA PHE A 10 13.12 22.77 -19.94
C PHE A 10 12.10 23.56 -19.12
N PHE A 11 11.77 24.78 -19.54
CA PHE A 11 10.78 25.62 -18.83
C PHE A 11 9.37 24.99 -18.83
N ILE A 12 8.95 24.40 -19.95
CA ILE A 12 7.64 23.72 -20.05
C ILE A 12 7.57 22.54 -19.07
N CYS A 13 8.64 21.77 -18.91
CA CYS A 13 8.68 20.67 -17.94
C CYS A 13 8.87 21.17 -16.50
N PHE A 14 9.53 22.30 -16.29
CA PHE A 14 9.83 22.84 -14.96
C PHE A 14 8.61 23.51 -14.33
N ILE A 15 7.73 24.17 -15.11
CA ILE A 15 6.55 24.85 -14.60
C ILE A 15 5.63 23.93 -13.78
N PRO A 16 5.21 22.74 -14.26
CA PRO A 16 4.41 21.80 -13.45
C PRO A 16 5.11 21.39 -12.16
N LEU A 17 6.42 21.16 -12.20
CA LEU A 17 7.21 20.80 -11.03
C LEU A 17 7.27 21.98 -10.03
N PHE A 18 7.49 23.19 -10.53
CA PHE A 18 7.58 24.37 -9.68
C PHE A 18 6.24 24.68 -9.00
N VAL A 19 5.14 24.74 -9.78
CA VAL A 19 3.81 25.08 -9.28
C VAL A 19 3.21 23.95 -8.45
N GLY A 20 3.41 22.69 -8.85
CA GLY A 20 2.79 21.53 -8.20
C GLY A 20 3.57 20.98 -7.00
N PHE A 21 4.86 21.29 -6.89
CA PHE A 21 5.71 20.73 -5.83
C PHE A 21 6.47 21.81 -5.05
N ILE A 22 7.29 22.64 -5.73
CA ILE A 22 8.17 23.58 -5.04
C ILE A 22 7.36 24.65 -4.32
N LEU A 23 6.38 25.25 -4.98
CA LEU A 23 5.55 26.33 -4.41
C LEU A 23 4.75 25.85 -3.18
N PRO A 24 3.99 24.75 -3.21
CA PRO A 24 3.30 24.26 -2.02
C PRO A 24 4.24 23.91 -0.86
N ILE A 25 5.40 23.32 -1.15
CA ILE A 25 6.38 22.99 -0.09
C ILE A 25 6.96 24.25 0.54
N THR A 26 7.29 25.27 -0.26
CA THR A 26 7.81 26.54 0.28
C THR A 26 6.77 27.26 1.14
N GLU A 27 5.51 27.30 0.71
CA GLU A 27 4.40 27.86 1.50
C GLU A 27 4.22 27.11 2.84
N LEU A 28 4.17 25.79 2.79
CA LEU A 28 4.07 24.98 4.02
C LEU A 28 5.27 25.19 4.95
N ALA A 29 6.48 25.31 4.40
CA ALA A 29 7.68 25.59 5.18
C ALA A 29 7.60 26.99 5.82
N LEU A 30 7.18 28.02 5.11
CA LEU A 30 7.00 29.36 5.64
C LEU A 30 5.98 29.36 6.80
N TRP A 31 4.81 28.76 6.62
CA TRP A 31 3.81 28.62 7.68
C TRP A 31 4.34 27.85 8.90
N ALA A 32 5.14 26.83 8.65
CA ALA A 32 5.80 26.09 9.70
C ALA A 32 6.76 26.97 10.52
N PHE A 33 7.56 27.81 9.89
CA PHE A 33 8.48 28.76 10.55
C PHE A 33 7.75 29.90 11.24
N GLU A 34 6.65 30.39 10.69
CA GLU A 34 5.84 31.46 11.31
C GLU A 34 5.06 30.97 12.50
N SER A 35 4.70 29.68 12.55
CA SER A 35 4.05 29.06 13.66
C SER A 35 5.00 29.03 14.86
N LYS A 36 4.81 29.91 15.82
CA LYS A 36 5.57 29.96 17.10
C LYS A 36 5.28 28.76 18.02
N SER A 37 4.41 27.84 17.61
CA SER A 37 4.16 26.62 18.37
C SER A 37 5.40 25.73 18.31
N SER A 38 5.87 25.28 19.45
CA SER A 38 7.01 24.35 19.53
C SER A 38 6.76 23.12 18.66
N PHE A 39 7.53 22.95 17.59
CA PHE A 39 7.47 21.79 16.69
C PHE A 39 7.62 20.46 17.42
N PHE A 40 8.22 20.46 18.61
CA PHE A 40 8.43 19.29 19.45
C PHE A 40 7.45 19.25 20.64
N ASN A 41 6.21 19.73 20.44
CA ASN A 41 5.19 19.52 21.45
C ASN A 41 4.88 18.01 21.55
N GLN A 42 4.66 17.52 22.77
CA GLN A 42 4.35 16.11 23.05
C GLN A 42 3.18 15.58 22.19
N LYS A 43 2.17 16.41 21.95
CA LYS A 43 1.03 16.08 21.09
C LYS A 43 1.46 15.84 19.64
N PHE A 44 2.36 16.66 19.10
CA PHE A 44 2.89 16.49 17.73
C PHE A 44 3.67 15.18 17.60
N LEU A 45 4.56 14.91 18.55
CA LEU A 45 5.34 13.67 18.57
C LEU A 45 4.45 12.43 18.66
N GLN A 46 3.43 12.46 19.52
CA GLN A 46 2.49 11.36 19.67
C GLN A 46 1.67 11.15 18.39
N THR A 47 1.17 12.21 17.77
CA THR A 47 0.40 12.12 16.52
C THR A 47 1.28 11.60 15.38
N SER A 48 2.51 12.08 15.26
CA SER A 48 3.47 11.60 14.25
C SER A 48 3.80 10.12 14.45
N PHE A 49 4.04 9.69 15.68
CA PHE A 49 4.28 8.29 16.00
C PHE A 49 3.09 7.40 15.64
N ASN A 50 1.87 7.83 15.98
CA ASN A 50 0.66 7.10 15.63
C ASN A 50 0.48 6.98 14.10
N SER A 51 0.74 8.05 13.35
CA SER A 51 0.64 8.04 11.88
C SER A 51 1.67 7.11 11.25
N ILE A 52 2.92 7.15 11.70
CA ILE A 52 3.99 6.28 11.20
C ILE A 52 3.69 4.82 11.55
N SER A 53 3.25 4.54 12.78
CA SER A 53 2.88 3.19 13.22
C SER A 53 1.74 2.63 12.37
N LEU A 54 0.72 3.43 12.09
CA LEU A 54 -0.41 3.05 11.25
C LEU A 54 0.04 2.76 9.81
N ALA A 55 0.88 3.62 9.24
CA ALA A 55 1.41 3.45 7.89
C ALA A 55 2.23 2.15 7.77
N ILE A 56 3.15 1.91 8.71
CA ILE A 56 3.96 0.69 8.73
C ILE A 56 3.07 -0.55 8.87
N THR A 57 2.07 -0.51 9.76
CA THR A 57 1.15 -1.62 9.96
C THR A 57 0.32 -1.89 8.70
N ALA A 58 -0.22 -0.86 8.06
CA ALA A 58 -0.95 -0.99 6.81
C ALA A 58 -0.06 -1.55 5.69
N GLY A 59 1.16 -1.03 5.55
CA GLY A 59 2.14 -1.51 4.58
C GLY A 59 2.50 -2.98 4.76
N LEU A 60 2.80 -3.38 6.00
CA LEU A 60 3.11 -4.77 6.32
C LEU A 60 1.95 -5.71 6.02
N VAL A 61 0.74 -5.40 6.49
CA VAL A 61 -0.44 -6.25 6.28
C VAL A 61 -0.75 -6.36 4.79
N THR A 62 -0.73 -5.24 4.06
CA THR A 62 -1.01 -5.23 2.62
C THR A 62 0.04 -6.01 1.83
N ALA A 63 1.33 -5.84 2.14
CA ALA A 63 2.41 -6.59 1.50
C ALA A 63 2.33 -8.10 1.78
N ILE A 64 2.01 -8.51 3.02
CA ILE A 64 1.79 -9.92 3.38
C ILE A 64 0.62 -10.49 2.58
N LEU A 65 -0.50 -9.79 2.50
CA LEU A 65 -1.66 -10.20 1.72
C LEU A 65 -1.31 -10.36 0.23
N ALA A 66 -0.56 -9.41 -0.33
CA ALA A 66 -0.11 -9.48 -1.72
C ALA A 66 0.78 -10.72 -1.96
N VAL A 67 1.72 -11.02 -1.06
CA VAL A 67 2.58 -12.21 -1.15
C VAL A 67 1.75 -13.50 -1.09
N ILE A 68 0.81 -13.61 -0.15
CA ILE A 68 -0.04 -14.80 0.02
C ILE A 68 -0.93 -15.01 -1.22
N ILE A 69 -1.51 -13.96 -1.76
CA ILE A 69 -2.39 -14.04 -2.93
C ILE A 69 -1.58 -14.44 -4.16
N ASN A 70 -0.43 -13.82 -4.41
CA ASN A 70 0.44 -14.16 -5.56
C ASN A 70 1.00 -15.58 -5.45
N PHE A 71 1.41 -16.00 -4.26
CA PHE A 71 1.81 -17.39 -4.02
C PHE A 71 0.69 -18.37 -4.34
N SER A 72 -0.53 -18.06 -3.90
CA SER A 72 -1.70 -18.91 -4.17
C SER A 72 -2.02 -18.98 -5.66
N ILE A 73 -1.94 -17.87 -6.39
CA ILE A 73 -2.14 -17.83 -7.84
C ILE A 73 -1.09 -18.67 -8.57
N ARG A 74 0.16 -18.67 -8.10
CA ARG A 74 1.27 -19.39 -8.72
C ARG A 74 1.15 -20.91 -8.57
N PHE A 75 0.81 -21.39 -7.37
CA PHE A 75 0.81 -22.83 -7.08
C PHE A 75 -0.54 -23.52 -7.20
N LYS A 76 -1.62 -22.78 -7.02
CA LYS A 76 -2.98 -23.30 -7.15
C LYS A 76 -3.85 -22.25 -7.86
N PRO A 77 -3.68 -22.12 -9.17
CA PRO A 77 -4.41 -21.11 -9.94
C PRO A 77 -5.91 -21.36 -9.84
N SER A 78 -6.57 -20.55 -9.03
CA SER A 78 -8.04 -20.52 -8.89
C SER A 78 -8.57 -19.26 -9.54
N SER A 79 -9.59 -19.40 -10.38
CA SER A 79 -10.29 -18.25 -10.97
C SER A 79 -10.86 -17.31 -9.92
N PHE A 80 -11.25 -17.86 -8.77
CA PHE A 80 -11.75 -17.08 -7.64
C PHE A 80 -10.65 -16.17 -7.06
N ILE A 81 -9.46 -16.71 -6.78
CA ILE A 81 -8.35 -15.94 -6.21
C ILE A 81 -7.88 -14.84 -7.17
N LYS A 82 -7.81 -15.15 -8.48
CA LYS A 82 -7.48 -14.15 -9.50
C LYS A 82 -8.51 -13.01 -9.55
N ARG A 83 -9.80 -13.33 -9.53
CA ARG A 83 -10.86 -12.33 -9.48
C ARG A 83 -10.81 -11.50 -8.19
N LEU A 84 -10.55 -12.12 -7.05
CA LEU A 84 -10.40 -11.43 -5.78
C LEU A 84 -9.25 -10.43 -5.82
N SER A 85 -8.08 -10.83 -6.31
CA SER A 85 -6.92 -9.94 -6.50
C SER A 85 -7.26 -8.76 -7.41
N SER A 86 -7.93 -9.02 -8.53
CA SER A 86 -8.37 -7.96 -9.46
C SER A 86 -9.36 -7.01 -8.82
N LEU A 87 -10.33 -7.50 -8.05
CA LEU A 87 -11.31 -6.67 -7.32
C LEU A 87 -10.62 -5.78 -6.28
N LEU A 88 -9.71 -6.33 -5.49
CA LEU A 88 -8.93 -5.54 -4.52
C LEU A 88 -8.10 -4.46 -5.22
N SER A 89 -7.56 -4.73 -6.40
CA SER A 89 -6.77 -3.77 -7.17
C SER A 89 -7.60 -2.59 -7.70
N ILE A 90 -8.91 -2.76 -7.90
CA ILE A 90 -9.81 -1.67 -8.30
C ILE A 90 -9.88 -0.57 -7.25
N GLY A 91 -9.69 -0.88 -5.97
CA GLY A 91 -9.69 0.09 -4.89
C GLY A 91 -8.71 1.25 -5.08
N TYR A 92 -7.60 1.02 -5.78
CA TYR A 92 -6.65 2.07 -6.12
C TYR A 92 -7.23 3.12 -7.10
N ALA A 93 -8.04 2.70 -8.04
CA ALA A 93 -8.65 3.59 -9.03
C ALA A 93 -9.81 4.43 -8.45
N VAL A 94 -10.42 3.98 -7.35
CA VAL A 94 -11.53 4.71 -6.71
C VAL A 94 -11.00 5.98 -6.05
N PRO A 95 -11.61 7.16 -6.28
CA PRO A 95 -11.25 8.37 -5.54
C PRO A 95 -11.34 8.16 -4.03
N GLY A 96 -10.31 8.62 -3.28
CA GLY A 96 -10.20 8.37 -1.84
C GLY A 96 -11.43 8.79 -1.02
N LEU A 97 -12.05 9.93 -1.39
CA LEU A 97 -13.27 10.41 -0.74
C LEU A 97 -14.45 9.44 -0.91
N ILE A 98 -14.63 8.90 -2.12
CA ILE A 98 -15.70 7.93 -2.41
C ILE A 98 -15.45 6.64 -1.65
N LEU A 99 -14.20 6.16 -1.63
CA LEU A 99 -13.82 4.98 -0.85
C LEU A 99 -14.09 5.20 0.65
N ALA A 100 -13.72 6.35 1.20
CA ALA A 100 -13.93 6.67 2.60
C ALA A 100 -15.41 6.65 2.97
N VAL A 101 -16.27 7.31 2.19
CA VAL A 101 -17.72 7.31 2.40
C VAL A 101 -18.30 5.90 2.30
N GLY A 102 -17.91 5.13 1.28
CA GLY A 102 -18.36 3.75 1.11
C GLY A 102 -17.93 2.85 2.27
N MET A 103 -16.69 2.99 2.76
CA MET A 103 -16.20 2.25 3.92
C MET A 103 -16.95 2.58 5.20
N VAL A 104 -17.19 3.85 5.48
CA VAL A 104 -17.96 4.27 6.66
C VAL A 104 -19.38 3.69 6.61
N GLN A 105 -20.06 3.77 5.47
CA GLN A 105 -21.41 3.20 5.32
C GLN A 105 -21.40 1.68 5.50
N LEU A 106 -20.42 0.96 4.94
CA LEU A 106 -20.26 -0.47 5.12
C LEU A 106 -20.05 -0.83 6.60
N LEU A 107 -19.19 -0.11 7.29
CA LEU A 107 -18.89 -0.36 8.71
C LEU A 107 -20.10 -0.09 9.58
N ILE A 108 -20.83 1.00 9.35
CA ILE A 108 -22.10 1.29 10.05
C ILE A 108 -23.12 0.16 9.82
N TYR A 109 -23.23 -0.34 8.58
CA TYR A 109 -24.13 -1.46 8.28
C TYR A 109 -23.72 -2.73 9.04
N LEU A 110 -22.42 -3.05 9.10
CA LEU A 110 -21.92 -4.20 9.85
C LEU A 110 -22.15 -4.06 11.35
N ASP A 111 -21.90 -2.88 11.91
CA ASP A 111 -22.12 -2.60 13.34
C ASP A 111 -23.61 -2.80 13.71
N ASN A 112 -24.53 -2.32 12.88
CA ASN A 112 -25.95 -2.34 13.19
C ASN A 112 -26.63 -3.70 12.90
N ASN A 113 -26.16 -4.46 11.91
CA ASN A 113 -26.89 -5.66 11.45
C ASN A 113 -26.15 -6.98 11.73
N VAL A 114 -24.82 -6.94 11.85
CA VAL A 114 -24.02 -8.15 12.04
C VAL A 114 -23.43 -8.23 13.44
N LEU A 115 -22.94 -7.11 13.95
CA LEU A 115 -22.24 -7.03 15.23
C LEU A 115 -23.12 -6.49 16.38
N ASN A 116 -24.41 -6.27 16.12
CA ASN A 116 -25.35 -5.74 17.11
C ASN A 116 -25.45 -6.57 18.41
N SER A 117 -25.07 -7.85 18.35
CA SER A 117 -25.02 -8.76 19.49
C SER A 117 -23.67 -8.78 20.22
N VAL A 118 -22.68 -8.04 19.73
CA VAL A 118 -21.30 -8.02 20.24
C VAL A 118 -20.94 -6.55 20.48
N ASP A 119 -20.42 -6.21 21.65
CA ASP A 119 -20.00 -4.83 22.00
C ASP A 119 -18.74 -4.39 21.22
N ILE A 120 -18.72 -4.64 19.90
CA ILE A 120 -17.63 -4.24 19.01
C ILE A 120 -18.15 -3.21 18.03
N VAL A 121 -17.55 -2.01 18.02
CA VAL A 121 -17.84 -0.95 17.07
C VAL A 121 -16.67 -0.84 16.10
N LEU A 122 -16.93 -1.13 14.83
CA LEU A 122 -15.93 -1.02 13.76
C LEU A 122 -15.84 0.40 13.20
N THR A 123 -16.95 1.13 13.20
CA THR A 123 -17.03 2.51 12.72
C THR A 123 -16.16 3.43 13.58
N GLY A 124 -15.23 4.12 12.95
CA GLY A 124 -14.27 5.00 13.63
C GLY A 124 -13.12 4.25 14.34
N SER A 125 -13.04 2.92 14.22
CA SER A 125 -11.94 2.13 14.78
C SER A 125 -10.67 2.17 13.91
N LEU A 126 -9.52 1.86 14.50
CA LEU A 126 -8.26 1.65 13.76
C LEU A 126 -8.38 0.50 12.76
N PHE A 127 -9.20 -0.52 13.06
CA PHE A 127 -9.43 -1.64 12.15
C PHE A 127 -10.14 -1.19 10.87
N GLY A 128 -11.20 -0.38 10.99
CA GLY A 128 -11.89 0.19 9.83
C GLY A 128 -10.97 1.05 8.97
N LEU A 129 -10.10 1.84 9.60
CA LEU A 129 -9.11 2.65 8.90
C LEU A 129 -8.06 1.79 8.18
N LEU A 130 -7.55 0.74 8.83
CA LEU A 130 -6.62 -0.22 8.22
C LEU A 130 -7.24 -0.92 7.00
N LEU A 131 -8.51 -1.35 7.09
CA LEU A 131 -9.21 -1.93 5.93
C LEU A 131 -9.28 -0.96 4.75
N ALA A 132 -9.60 0.30 5.01
CA ALA A 132 -9.64 1.33 3.97
C ALA A 132 -8.26 1.52 3.31
N TYR A 133 -7.18 1.55 4.08
CA TYR A 133 -5.80 1.61 3.56
C TYR A 133 -5.46 0.37 2.73
N ILE A 134 -5.73 -0.83 3.23
CA ILE A 134 -5.47 -2.08 2.50
C ILE A 134 -6.17 -2.05 1.14
N ILE A 135 -7.46 -1.74 1.09
CA ILE A 135 -8.22 -1.68 -0.17
C ILE A 135 -7.64 -0.60 -1.10
N LYS A 136 -7.27 0.56 -0.56
CA LYS A 136 -6.75 1.68 -1.34
C LYS A 136 -5.37 1.38 -1.94
N THR A 137 -4.51 0.67 -1.22
CA THR A 137 -3.09 0.54 -1.58
C THR A 137 -2.70 -0.86 -2.04
N TYR A 138 -3.62 -1.84 -1.98
CA TYR A 138 -3.34 -3.22 -2.38
C TYR A 138 -2.75 -3.34 -3.79
N ALA A 139 -3.24 -2.56 -4.76
CA ALA A 139 -2.74 -2.62 -6.13
C ALA A 139 -1.25 -2.28 -6.23
N LEU A 140 -0.75 -1.33 -5.44
CA LEU A 140 0.66 -0.94 -5.40
C LEU A 140 1.53 -2.08 -4.83
N ALA A 141 1.10 -2.64 -3.70
CA ALA A 141 1.78 -3.78 -3.09
C ALA A 141 1.75 -5.00 -4.02
N ASN A 142 0.59 -5.29 -4.63
CA ASN A 142 0.43 -6.42 -5.55
C ASN A 142 1.35 -6.31 -6.76
N SER A 143 1.41 -5.14 -7.41
CA SER A 143 2.29 -4.90 -8.58
C SER A 143 3.76 -5.11 -8.22
N SER A 144 4.22 -4.63 -7.06
CA SER A 144 5.59 -4.81 -6.60
C SER A 144 5.93 -6.28 -6.35
N VAL A 145 5.03 -7.01 -5.69
CA VAL A 145 5.20 -8.43 -5.37
C VAL A 145 5.11 -9.30 -6.62
N GLU A 146 4.17 -9.03 -7.52
CA GLU A 146 3.99 -9.73 -8.80
C GLU A 146 5.26 -9.62 -9.66
N SER A 147 5.82 -8.42 -9.80
CA SER A 147 7.10 -8.20 -10.48
C SER A 147 8.24 -9.00 -9.83
N GLY A 148 8.25 -9.13 -8.49
CA GLY A 148 9.20 -10.00 -7.79
C GLY A 148 9.01 -11.49 -8.17
N TYR A 149 7.78 -11.95 -8.27
CA TYR A 149 7.49 -13.34 -8.67
C TYR A 149 7.85 -13.63 -10.12
N GLU A 150 7.81 -12.66 -11.03
CA GLU A 150 8.25 -12.82 -12.42
C GLU A 150 9.74 -13.16 -12.52
N SER A 151 10.56 -12.72 -11.57
CA SER A 151 11.98 -13.05 -11.51
C SER A 151 12.27 -14.49 -11.05
N ILE A 152 11.31 -15.17 -10.43
CA ILE A 152 11.44 -16.54 -9.93
C ILE A 152 10.98 -17.51 -11.03
N THR A 153 11.91 -18.25 -11.59
CA THR A 153 11.61 -19.22 -12.68
C THR A 153 10.92 -20.50 -12.14
N SER A 154 10.18 -21.18 -13.02
CA SER A 154 9.55 -22.47 -12.67
C SER A 154 10.58 -23.56 -12.31
N SER A 155 11.77 -23.51 -12.91
CA SER A 155 12.86 -24.43 -12.59
C SER A 155 13.36 -24.29 -11.15
N MET A 156 13.31 -23.08 -10.58
CA MET A 156 13.63 -22.86 -9.14
C MET A 156 12.60 -23.53 -8.23
N ASP A 157 11.32 -23.45 -8.60
CA ASP A 157 10.23 -24.12 -7.87
C ASP A 157 10.38 -25.65 -7.91
N ASP A 158 10.70 -26.20 -9.09
CA ASP A 158 10.84 -27.64 -9.28
C ASP A 158 12.09 -28.16 -8.55
N SER A 159 13.20 -27.45 -8.60
CA SER A 159 14.41 -27.76 -7.81
C SER A 159 14.11 -27.76 -6.31
N SER A 160 13.31 -26.80 -5.84
CA SER A 160 12.90 -26.70 -4.43
C SER A 160 12.03 -27.89 -4.01
N LYS A 161 11.12 -28.36 -4.88
CA LYS A 161 10.31 -29.55 -4.65
C LYS A 161 11.16 -30.82 -4.55
N LEU A 162 12.17 -30.96 -5.44
CA LEU A 162 13.11 -32.07 -5.40
C LEU A 162 13.91 -32.13 -4.09
N LEU A 163 14.19 -30.97 -3.50
CA LEU A 163 14.82 -30.82 -2.19
C LEU A 163 13.84 -30.98 -1.02
N GLY A 164 12.60 -31.40 -1.27
CA GLY A 164 11.60 -31.70 -0.26
C GLY A 164 10.83 -30.51 0.29
N THR A 165 10.93 -29.33 -0.31
CA THR A 165 10.13 -28.17 0.11
C THR A 165 8.80 -28.12 -0.65
N SER A 166 7.70 -27.87 0.07
CA SER A 166 6.35 -27.74 -0.53
C SER A 166 5.46 -26.79 0.30
N GLY A 167 4.43 -26.25 -0.32
CA GLY A 167 3.44 -25.41 0.35
C GLY A 167 4.07 -24.24 1.13
N TRP A 168 3.67 -24.04 2.38
CA TRP A 168 4.16 -22.96 3.24
C TRP A 168 5.68 -23.02 3.49
N SER A 169 6.27 -24.21 3.52
CA SER A 169 7.72 -24.35 3.67
C SER A 169 8.47 -23.72 2.49
N MET A 170 7.95 -23.89 1.26
CA MET A 170 8.50 -23.25 0.07
C MET A 170 8.34 -21.73 0.10
N LEU A 171 7.17 -21.22 0.51
CA LEU A 171 6.96 -19.79 0.68
C LEU A 171 8.00 -19.17 1.62
N ILE A 172 8.18 -19.76 2.81
CA ILE A 172 9.03 -19.18 3.84
C ILE A 172 10.53 -19.36 3.52
N ARG A 173 10.94 -20.55 3.07
CA ARG A 173 12.37 -20.88 2.91
C ARG A 173 12.95 -20.47 1.56
N VAL A 174 12.13 -20.40 0.52
CA VAL A 174 12.59 -20.15 -0.86
C VAL A 174 12.09 -18.79 -1.37
N HIS A 175 10.78 -18.59 -1.38
CA HIS A 175 10.20 -17.39 -1.98
C HIS A 175 10.43 -16.14 -1.12
N SER A 176 10.25 -16.20 0.20
CA SER A 176 10.42 -15.06 1.09
C SER A 176 11.80 -14.40 0.99
N PRO A 177 12.93 -15.14 1.00
CA PRO A 177 14.24 -14.55 0.80
C PRO A 177 14.44 -13.93 -0.59
N LEU A 178 13.89 -14.56 -1.63
CA LEU A 178 13.98 -14.06 -3.01
C LEU A 178 13.14 -12.80 -3.23
N LEU A 179 11.99 -12.72 -2.58
CA LEU A 179 11.04 -11.60 -2.69
C LEU A 179 11.34 -10.44 -1.72
N ARG A 180 12.39 -10.52 -0.91
CA ARG A 180 12.66 -9.52 0.14
C ARG A 180 12.67 -8.08 -0.37
N THR A 181 13.29 -7.84 -1.52
CA THR A 181 13.37 -6.50 -2.12
C THR A 181 11.98 -6.02 -2.57
N SER A 182 11.24 -6.86 -3.29
CA SER A 182 9.87 -6.55 -3.73
C SER A 182 8.91 -6.38 -2.55
N PHE A 183 9.09 -7.16 -1.48
CA PHE A 183 8.32 -7.04 -0.24
C PHE A 183 8.60 -5.70 0.46
N LEU A 184 9.86 -5.30 0.60
CA LEU A 184 10.23 -4.00 1.17
C LEU A 184 9.70 -2.85 0.31
N THR A 185 9.82 -2.96 -1.02
CA THR A 185 9.26 -1.97 -1.95
C THR A 185 7.74 -1.88 -1.81
N ALA A 186 7.04 -3.01 -1.67
CA ALA A 186 5.60 -3.04 -1.43
C ALA A 186 5.22 -2.28 -0.15
N ILE A 187 5.95 -2.47 0.96
CA ILE A 187 5.72 -1.75 2.21
C ILE A 187 5.93 -0.24 2.04
N LEU A 188 6.97 0.16 1.30
CA LEU A 188 7.30 1.57 1.10
C LEU A 188 6.31 2.30 0.16
N LEU A 189 5.67 1.57 -0.76
CA LEU A 189 4.69 2.13 -1.69
C LEU A 189 3.29 2.30 -1.08
N VAL A 190 3.00 1.60 0.00
CA VAL A 190 1.75 1.66 0.76
C VAL A 190 1.79 2.76 1.80
#